data_d567bb862b8fe167d6d6801cc8c971cf
#
_entry.id   d567bb862b8fe167d6d6801cc8c971cf
#
_cell.length_a   1.000
_cell.length_b   1.000
_cell.length_c   1.000
_cell.angle_alpha   90.00
_cell.angle_beta   90.00
_cell.angle_gamma   90.00
#
_symmetry.space_group_name_H-M   'P 1'
#
loop_
_entity.id
_entity.type
_entity.pdbx_description
1 polymer ?
#
loop_
_entity_poly.entity_id
_entity_poly.type
_entity_poly.pdbx_seq_one_letter_code
_entity_poly.pdbx_strand_id
1 'polypeptide(L)'
;HKADDGREQSVKNHLEDVAKLAEKYAAGFLGSAAYTGGLTHDIGKYTLAFQKRINGGARTEHAVQGAVECGKLFGGNILIALLQYCIVGHHSGLPDGGASADGPDSPTLQGRLSRAKKLESGEAYKNEITISALDDSQIIACMNEIMHSSLSDKEKNREYMELYAFMTRYVFSCLTDADFIDTETFCDMQAERGMTGDFEKALRRLDAHMSGFKADTKVRTARRELQHQAYELAQNGSSVELLNMPTGSGKTLCSLKIALEKAVKDGKKRIIYVIPYTSIIEQTAEEFEKILGDSVEILQHLSLIHISEPTRQ
;
A
#
# COMPACT_ATOMS: atom_id res chain seq x y z
N HIS A 1 0.03 -22.69 5.35
CA HIS A 1 0.08 -22.24 6.74
C HIS A 1 -0.42 -23.34 7.66
N LYS A 2 -0.03 -23.26 8.93
CA LYS A 2 -0.51 -24.15 10.00
C LYS A 2 -0.82 -23.29 11.22
N ALA A 3 -2.06 -23.34 11.68
CA ALA A 3 -2.51 -22.62 12.87
C ALA A 3 -2.30 -23.45 14.13
N ASP A 4 -2.26 -22.79 15.29
CA ASP A 4 -2.05 -23.43 16.59
C ASP A 4 -3.17 -24.42 16.96
N ASP A 5 -4.36 -24.26 16.42
CA ASP A 5 -5.52 -25.15 16.59
C ASP A 5 -5.48 -26.39 15.68
N GLY A 6 -4.42 -26.56 14.88
CA GLY A 6 -4.20 -27.69 13.98
C GLY A 6 -4.81 -27.53 12.58
N ARG A 7 -5.45 -26.40 12.26
CA ARG A 7 -5.88 -26.10 10.88
C ARG A 7 -4.68 -25.96 9.97
N GLU A 8 -4.82 -26.40 8.72
CA GLU A 8 -3.80 -26.29 7.69
C GLU A 8 -4.38 -25.62 6.45
N GLN A 9 -3.67 -24.64 5.89
CA GLN A 9 -3.97 -24.03 4.59
C GLN A 9 -2.94 -24.54 3.57
N SER A 10 -3.44 -25.11 2.47
CA SER A 10 -2.57 -25.56 1.39
C SER A 10 -1.91 -24.36 0.69
N VAL A 11 -0.75 -24.58 0.06
CA VAL A 11 -0.09 -23.53 -0.75
C VAL A 11 -1.01 -23.06 -1.86
N LYS A 12 -1.74 -23.98 -2.52
CA LYS A 12 -2.72 -23.66 -3.53
C LYS A 12 -3.77 -22.66 -3.03
N ASN A 13 -4.45 -22.99 -1.94
CA ASN A 13 -5.51 -22.13 -1.40
C ASN A 13 -5.00 -20.74 -1.05
N HIS A 14 -3.84 -20.67 -0.38
CA HIS A 14 -3.20 -19.40 -0.07
C HIS A 14 -2.93 -18.57 -1.32
N LEU A 15 -2.31 -19.14 -2.35
CA LEU A 15 -2.00 -18.41 -3.59
C LEU A 15 -3.27 -17.94 -4.32
N GLU A 16 -4.31 -18.77 -4.38
CA GLU A 16 -5.58 -18.40 -5.01
C GLU A 16 -6.33 -17.31 -4.24
N ASP A 17 -6.32 -17.38 -2.91
CA ASP A 17 -7.01 -16.41 -2.07
C ASP A 17 -6.27 -15.06 -2.07
N VAL A 18 -4.93 -15.07 -1.97
CA VAL A 18 -4.10 -13.86 -2.14
C VAL A 18 -4.29 -13.25 -3.53
N ALA A 19 -4.35 -14.06 -4.59
CA ALA A 19 -4.58 -13.56 -5.95
C ALA A 19 -5.91 -12.81 -6.08
N LYS A 20 -7.01 -13.40 -5.58
CA LYS A 20 -8.35 -12.77 -5.60
C LYS A 20 -8.39 -11.49 -4.77
N LEU A 21 -7.75 -11.47 -3.60
CA LEU A 21 -7.67 -10.29 -2.75
C LEU A 21 -6.85 -9.18 -3.42
N ALA A 22 -5.67 -9.51 -3.97
CA ALA A 22 -4.80 -8.55 -4.64
C ALA A 22 -5.49 -7.93 -5.87
N GLU A 23 -6.20 -8.74 -6.69
CA GLU A 23 -7.02 -8.25 -7.80
C GLU A 23 -8.13 -7.31 -7.33
N LYS A 24 -8.81 -7.66 -6.25
CA LYS A 24 -9.87 -6.83 -5.64
C LYS A 24 -9.35 -5.48 -5.14
N TYR A 25 -8.11 -5.44 -4.65
CA TYR A 25 -7.48 -4.21 -4.16
C TYR A 25 -6.91 -3.37 -5.29
N ALA A 26 -6.47 -4.01 -6.37
CA ALA A 26 -5.96 -3.35 -7.55
C ALA A 26 -7.13 -2.84 -8.41
N ALA A 27 -7.26 -1.50 -8.50
CA ALA A 27 -8.28 -0.90 -9.34
C ALA A 27 -7.92 -0.97 -10.84
N GLY A 28 -8.93 -1.17 -11.68
CA GLY A 28 -8.84 -1.02 -13.12
C GLY A 28 -7.84 -2.01 -13.78
N PHE A 29 -7.01 -1.46 -14.65
CA PHE A 29 -6.15 -2.22 -15.56
C PHE A 29 -4.95 -2.95 -14.88
N LEU A 30 -4.69 -2.72 -13.60
CA LEU A 30 -3.65 -3.42 -12.85
C LEU A 30 -4.15 -4.69 -12.14
N GLY A 31 -5.45 -4.98 -12.23
CA GLY A 31 -6.04 -6.17 -11.60
C GLY A 31 -5.38 -7.47 -12.04
N SER A 32 -5.18 -7.65 -13.36
CA SER A 32 -4.50 -8.84 -13.92
C SER A 32 -3.07 -9.00 -13.40
N ALA A 33 -2.32 -7.91 -13.28
CA ALA A 33 -0.96 -7.93 -12.73
C ALA A 33 -0.97 -8.31 -11.23
N ALA A 34 -1.87 -7.73 -10.46
CA ALA A 34 -1.99 -8.03 -9.03
C ALA A 34 -2.44 -9.48 -8.79
N TYR A 35 -3.40 -9.98 -9.58
CA TYR A 35 -3.82 -11.38 -9.56
C TYR A 35 -2.66 -12.33 -9.86
N THR A 36 -1.92 -12.07 -10.95
CA THR A 36 -0.76 -12.88 -11.33
C THR A 36 0.33 -12.84 -10.26
N GLY A 37 0.59 -11.65 -9.67
CA GLY A 37 1.49 -11.50 -8.54
C GLY A 37 1.08 -12.38 -7.36
N GLY A 38 -0.20 -12.37 -7.00
CA GLY A 38 -0.76 -13.22 -5.94
C GLY A 38 -0.61 -14.71 -6.21
N LEU A 39 -0.89 -15.18 -7.44
CA LEU A 39 -0.71 -16.59 -7.81
C LEU A 39 0.75 -17.04 -7.79
N THR A 40 1.69 -16.13 -7.97
CA THR A 40 3.09 -16.50 -8.24
C THR A 40 4.06 -16.17 -7.11
N HIS A 41 3.67 -15.29 -6.14
CA HIS A 41 4.59 -14.77 -5.15
C HIS A 41 5.29 -15.86 -4.34
N ASP A 42 4.59 -16.94 -4.02
CA ASP A 42 5.04 -18.02 -3.17
C ASP A 42 5.10 -19.40 -3.86
N ILE A 43 5.16 -19.45 -5.18
CA ILE A 43 5.37 -20.69 -5.94
C ILE A 43 6.60 -21.47 -5.46
N GLY A 44 7.63 -20.78 -4.98
CA GLY A 44 8.81 -21.41 -4.39
C GLY A 44 8.50 -22.35 -3.21
N LYS A 45 7.33 -22.22 -2.58
CA LYS A 45 6.88 -23.16 -1.53
C LYS A 45 6.61 -24.57 -2.07
N TYR A 46 6.45 -24.75 -3.38
CA TYR A 46 6.34 -26.08 -4.01
C TYR A 46 7.68 -26.80 -4.21
N THR A 47 8.81 -26.15 -3.99
CA THR A 47 10.13 -26.80 -4.10
C THR A 47 10.35 -27.86 -3.02
N LEU A 48 11.06 -28.93 -3.36
CA LEU A 48 11.42 -29.96 -2.38
C LEU A 48 12.24 -29.39 -1.23
N ALA A 49 13.08 -28.39 -1.48
CA ALA A 49 13.87 -27.71 -0.47
C ALA A 49 12.97 -27.00 0.56
N PHE A 50 11.91 -26.32 0.12
CA PHE A 50 10.97 -25.68 1.03
C PHE A 50 10.10 -26.70 1.78
N GLN A 51 9.64 -27.74 1.10
CA GLN A 51 8.87 -28.83 1.74
C GLN A 51 9.68 -29.54 2.84
N LYS A 52 10.98 -29.73 2.65
CA LYS A 52 11.88 -30.23 3.71
C LYS A 52 12.01 -29.25 4.87
N ARG A 53 12.04 -27.93 4.61
CA ARG A 53 12.10 -26.89 5.64
C ARG A 53 10.90 -26.93 6.58
N ILE A 54 9.67 -27.10 6.05
CA ILE A 54 8.45 -27.21 6.88
C ILE A 54 8.58 -28.36 7.90
N ASN A 55 9.32 -29.41 7.53
CA ASN A 55 9.56 -30.59 8.37
C ASN A 55 10.88 -30.50 9.17
N GLY A 56 11.39 -29.29 9.45
CA GLY A 56 12.58 -29.07 10.29
C GLY A 56 13.90 -28.96 9.54
N GLY A 57 13.88 -28.82 8.20
CA GLY A 57 15.08 -28.62 7.39
C GLY A 57 15.61 -27.18 7.41
N ALA A 58 16.73 -26.94 6.72
CA ALA A 58 17.41 -25.66 6.63
C ALA A 58 16.53 -24.54 6.02
N ARG A 59 16.80 -23.28 6.44
CA ARG A 59 16.10 -22.10 5.91
C ARG A 59 16.37 -21.96 4.41
N THR A 60 15.32 -21.80 3.62
CA THR A 60 15.39 -21.73 2.15
C THR A 60 14.63 -20.48 1.69
N GLU A 61 15.20 -19.73 0.77
CA GLU A 61 14.53 -18.64 0.10
C GLU A 61 13.52 -19.22 -0.92
N HIS A 62 12.30 -18.69 -0.97
CA HIS A 62 11.21 -19.18 -1.83
C HIS A 62 10.60 -18.08 -2.71
N ALA A 63 10.68 -16.82 -2.31
CA ALA A 63 10.09 -15.71 -3.04
C ALA A 63 10.65 -15.53 -4.46
N VAL A 64 11.93 -15.76 -4.64
CA VAL A 64 12.60 -15.49 -5.93
C VAL A 64 12.20 -16.47 -7.02
N GLN A 65 11.80 -17.72 -6.67
CA GLN A 65 11.33 -18.69 -7.67
C GLN A 65 10.09 -18.21 -8.41
N GLY A 66 9.13 -17.57 -7.72
CA GLY A 66 7.96 -17.00 -8.35
C GLY A 66 8.32 -15.91 -9.38
N ALA A 67 9.27 -15.05 -9.04
CA ALA A 67 9.74 -14.01 -9.95
C ALA A 67 10.44 -14.58 -11.20
N VAL A 68 11.24 -15.64 -11.05
CA VAL A 68 11.87 -16.32 -12.18
C VAL A 68 10.83 -17.01 -13.06
N GLU A 69 9.84 -17.64 -12.45
CA GLU A 69 8.77 -18.34 -13.20
C GLU A 69 7.91 -17.34 -13.98
N CYS A 70 7.57 -16.18 -13.42
CA CYS A 70 6.94 -15.09 -14.17
C CYS A 70 7.75 -14.68 -15.40
N GLY A 71 9.07 -14.56 -15.27
CA GLY A 71 9.95 -14.25 -16.40
C GLY A 71 9.93 -15.31 -17.50
N LYS A 72 9.77 -16.59 -17.15
CA LYS A 72 9.66 -17.68 -18.13
C LYS A 72 8.29 -17.73 -18.81
N LEU A 73 7.21 -17.54 -18.04
CA LEU A 73 5.84 -17.64 -18.54
C LEU A 73 5.45 -16.48 -19.45
N PHE A 74 5.93 -15.29 -19.14
CA PHE A 74 5.47 -14.05 -19.78
C PHE A 74 6.59 -13.28 -20.50
N GLY A 75 7.64 -13.96 -20.95
CA GLY A 75 8.79 -13.33 -21.61
C GLY A 75 8.35 -12.34 -22.70
N GLY A 76 8.83 -11.08 -22.61
CA GLY A 76 8.47 -9.98 -23.51
C GLY A 76 7.28 -9.12 -23.06
N ASN A 77 6.51 -9.51 -22.02
CA ASN A 77 5.45 -8.67 -21.47
C ASN A 77 6.04 -7.52 -20.65
N ILE A 78 5.50 -6.31 -20.79
CA ILE A 78 6.02 -5.09 -20.16
C ILE A 78 5.89 -5.12 -18.61
N LEU A 79 4.97 -5.90 -18.09
CA LEU A 79 4.71 -6.00 -16.64
C LEU A 79 5.65 -6.96 -15.89
N ILE A 80 6.53 -7.70 -16.60
CA ILE A 80 7.38 -8.71 -15.97
C ILE A 80 8.29 -8.12 -14.91
N ALA A 81 9.01 -7.04 -15.23
CA ALA A 81 9.90 -6.42 -14.26
C ALA A 81 9.15 -5.92 -13.04
N LEU A 82 7.96 -5.33 -13.23
CA LEU A 82 7.06 -4.91 -12.14
C LEU A 82 6.71 -6.10 -11.24
N LEU A 83 6.24 -7.21 -11.81
CA LEU A 83 5.90 -8.42 -11.05
C LEU A 83 7.11 -9.00 -10.32
N GLN A 84 8.27 -9.03 -10.98
CA GLN A 84 9.50 -9.51 -10.35
C GLN A 84 9.90 -8.66 -9.14
N TYR A 85 9.79 -7.33 -9.23
CA TYR A 85 10.00 -6.45 -8.07
C TYR A 85 9.03 -6.76 -6.92
N CYS A 86 7.74 -6.87 -7.22
CA CYS A 86 6.71 -7.14 -6.22
C CYS A 86 6.92 -8.49 -5.54
N ILE A 87 7.15 -9.55 -6.32
CA ILE A 87 7.33 -10.90 -5.82
C ILE A 87 8.62 -11.02 -5.00
N VAL A 88 9.73 -10.49 -5.50
CA VAL A 88 11.01 -10.53 -4.77
C VAL A 88 10.95 -9.72 -3.48
N GLY A 89 10.16 -8.65 -3.48
CA GLY A 89 10.06 -7.70 -2.38
C GLY A 89 9.05 -8.01 -1.29
N HIS A 90 8.07 -8.92 -1.50
CA HIS A 90 6.90 -9.02 -0.63
C HIS A 90 7.21 -9.30 0.86
N HIS A 91 8.32 -9.94 1.18
CA HIS A 91 8.78 -10.13 2.56
C HIS A 91 9.80 -9.12 3.07
N SER A 92 10.44 -8.33 2.19
CA SER A 92 11.61 -7.52 2.57
C SER A 92 11.56 -6.07 2.09
N GLY A 93 10.50 -5.68 1.40
CA GLY A 93 10.41 -4.40 0.69
C GLY A 93 10.99 -4.48 -0.73
N LEU A 94 10.64 -3.49 -1.55
CA LEU A 94 11.12 -3.42 -2.94
C LEU A 94 12.64 -3.24 -2.96
N PRO A 95 13.39 -4.13 -3.62
CA PRO A 95 14.85 -4.00 -3.71
C PRO A 95 15.26 -2.93 -4.73
N ASP A 96 16.53 -2.52 -4.70
CA ASP A 96 17.13 -1.80 -5.81
C ASP A 96 17.22 -2.68 -7.06
N GLY A 97 17.12 -2.08 -8.25
CA GLY A 97 17.14 -2.81 -9.53
C GLY A 97 18.43 -3.59 -9.75
N GLY A 98 19.54 -2.91 -9.50
CA GLY A 98 20.86 -3.44 -9.77
C GLY A 98 21.26 -3.36 -11.25
N ALA A 99 22.39 -3.97 -11.56
CA ALA A 99 22.94 -4.07 -12.90
C ALA A 99 22.93 -5.52 -13.41
N SER A 100 22.96 -5.71 -14.71
CA SER A 100 23.02 -7.04 -15.34
C SER A 100 24.26 -7.85 -14.93
N ALA A 101 25.30 -7.17 -14.46
CA ALA A 101 26.54 -7.78 -13.95
C ALA A 101 26.47 -8.17 -12.47
N ASP A 102 25.37 -7.88 -11.76
CA ASP A 102 25.23 -8.20 -10.34
C ASP A 102 25.25 -9.71 -10.12
N GLY A 103 26.16 -10.14 -9.26
CA GLY A 103 26.28 -11.54 -8.88
C GLY A 103 25.21 -11.98 -7.88
N PRO A 104 25.12 -13.29 -7.61
CA PRO A 104 24.09 -13.87 -6.74
C PRO A 104 24.15 -13.39 -5.28
N ASP A 105 25.22 -12.79 -4.84
CA ASP A 105 25.38 -12.24 -3.48
C ASP A 105 24.88 -10.77 -3.37
N SER A 106 24.57 -10.13 -4.49
CA SER A 106 24.00 -8.79 -4.47
C SER A 106 22.57 -8.80 -3.94
N PRO A 107 22.17 -7.83 -3.07
CA PRO A 107 20.82 -7.71 -2.56
C PRO A 107 19.81 -7.15 -3.59
N THR A 108 20.30 -6.71 -4.76
CA THR A 108 19.48 -6.14 -5.82
C THR A 108 18.56 -7.16 -6.48
N LEU A 109 17.54 -6.67 -7.23
CA LEU A 109 16.66 -7.55 -8.00
C LEU A 109 17.46 -8.46 -8.94
N GLN A 110 18.41 -7.90 -9.70
CA GLN A 110 19.23 -8.68 -10.63
C GLN A 110 20.09 -9.74 -9.92
N GLY A 111 20.71 -9.40 -8.80
CA GLY A 111 21.49 -10.35 -8.00
C GLY A 111 20.60 -11.48 -7.45
N ARG A 112 19.42 -11.16 -6.91
CA ARG A 112 18.47 -12.15 -6.39
C ARG A 112 17.95 -13.07 -7.51
N LEU A 113 17.58 -12.54 -8.67
CA LEU A 113 17.17 -13.35 -9.84
C LEU A 113 18.31 -14.25 -10.34
N SER A 114 19.55 -13.75 -10.34
CA SER A 114 20.75 -14.52 -10.70
C SER A 114 20.98 -15.71 -9.74
N ARG A 115 20.74 -15.52 -8.43
CA ARG A 115 20.80 -16.58 -7.42
C ARG A 115 19.78 -17.67 -7.70
N ALA A 116 18.55 -17.30 -8.01
CA ALA A 116 17.45 -18.24 -8.22
C ALA A 116 17.62 -19.13 -9.45
N LYS A 117 18.35 -18.70 -10.47
CA LYS A 117 18.67 -19.53 -11.65
C LYS A 117 19.44 -20.81 -11.28
N LYS A 118 20.08 -20.83 -10.13
CA LYS A 118 20.82 -22.00 -9.59
C LYS A 118 19.98 -22.86 -8.66
N LEU A 119 18.76 -22.46 -8.35
CA LEU A 119 17.87 -23.18 -7.45
C LEU A 119 16.97 -24.13 -8.25
N GLU A 120 16.47 -25.16 -7.54
CA GLU A 120 15.53 -26.11 -8.10
C GLU A 120 14.27 -25.43 -8.63
N SER A 121 13.80 -25.83 -9.82
CA SER A 121 12.52 -25.35 -10.35
C SER A 121 11.37 -26.04 -9.64
N GLY A 122 10.52 -25.25 -8.99
CA GLY A 122 9.34 -25.76 -8.31
C GLY A 122 8.16 -26.04 -9.26
N GLU A 123 8.34 -26.82 -10.34
CA GLU A 123 7.31 -27.05 -11.37
C GLU A 123 6.07 -27.80 -10.86
N ALA A 124 6.11 -28.36 -9.67
CA ALA A 124 4.99 -29.10 -9.08
C ALA A 124 3.71 -28.27 -8.97
N TYR A 125 3.78 -26.95 -8.88
CA TYR A 125 2.61 -26.06 -8.85
C TYR A 125 1.74 -26.20 -10.11
N LYS A 126 2.32 -26.56 -11.27
CA LYS A 126 1.59 -26.69 -12.55
C LYS A 126 0.51 -27.75 -12.53
N ASN A 127 0.60 -28.69 -11.59
CA ASN A 127 -0.43 -29.73 -11.41
C ASN A 127 -1.67 -29.21 -10.68
N GLU A 128 -1.55 -28.07 -9.98
CA GLU A 128 -2.60 -27.53 -9.10
C GLU A 128 -3.07 -26.14 -9.49
N ILE A 129 -2.21 -25.33 -10.09
CA ILE A 129 -2.46 -23.92 -10.39
C ILE A 129 -2.29 -23.67 -11.88
N THR A 130 -3.31 -23.05 -12.48
CA THR A 130 -3.25 -22.56 -13.85
C THR A 130 -3.04 -21.05 -13.82
N ILE A 131 -1.97 -20.58 -14.46
CA ILE A 131 -1.66 -19.16 -14.58
C ILE A 131 -2.09 -18.70 -15.96
N SER A 132 -3.07 -17.78 -16.01
CA SER A 132 -3.61 -17.21 -17.25
C SER A 132 -2.61 -16.23 -17.89
N ALA A 133 -2.83 -15.89 -19.16
CA ALA A 133 -2.06 -14.87 -19.85
C ALA A 133 -2.16 -13.51 -19.10
N LEU A 134 -1.04 -12.83 -19.01
CA LEU A 134 -0.94 -11.50 -18.40
C LEU A 134 -1.33 -10.44 -19.45
N ASP A 135 -2.41 -9.70 -19.18
CA ASP A 135 -2.87 -8.62 -20.07
C ASP A 135 -2.15 -7.30 -19.75
N ASP A 136 -1.41 -6.79 -20.73
CA ASP A 136 -0.69 -5.52 -20.67
C ASP A 136 -1.22 -4.48 -21.66
N SER A 137 -2.31 -4.76 -22.35
CA SER A 137 -2.84 -3.95 -23.46
C SER A 137 -3.14 -2.51 -23.06
N GLN A 138 -3.79 -2.29 -21.91
CA GLN A 138 -4.13 -0.94 -21.43
C GLN A 138 -2.89 -0.16 -20.99
N ILE A 139 -1.91 -0.84 -20.43
CA ILE A 139 -0.64 -0.21 -20.02
C ILE A 139 0.17 0.19 -21.23
N ILE A 140 0.23 -0.65 -22.24
CA ILE A 140 0.85 -0.32 -23.53
C ILE A 140 0.15 0.90 -24.16
N ALA A 141 -1.18 0.98 -24.09
CA ALA A 141 -1.92 2.15 -24.57
C ALA A 141 -1.52 3.43 -23.81
N CYS A 142 -1.52 3.43 -22.48
CA CYS A 142 -1.07 4.58 -21.67
C CYS A 142 0.38 4.98 -21.97
N MET A 143 1.28 4.02 -22.13
CA MET A 143 2.68 4.31 -22.47
C MET A 143 2.84 4.88 -23.88
N ASN A 144 2.03 4.42 -24.83
CA ASN A 144 1.99 4.98 -26.18
C ASN A 144 1.49 6.43 -26.16
N GLU A 145 0.53 6.81 -25.31
CA GLU A 145 0.11 8.18 -25.16
C GLU A 145 1.26 9.10 -24.72
N ILE A 146 2.09 8.66 -23.75
CA ILE A 146 3.29 9.39 -23.34
C ILE A 146 4.27 9.52 -24.51
N MET A 147 4.51 8.44 -25.23
CA MET A 147 5.48 8.43 -26.35
C MET A 147 5.05 9.31 -27.52
N HIS A 148 3.73 9.45 -27.77
CA HIS A 148 3.18 10.30 -28.84
C HIS A 148 2.86 11.72 -28.39
N SER A 149 3.08 12.06 -27.12
CA SER A 149 2.88 13.41 -26.61
C SER A 149 3.88 14.42 -27.20
N SER A 150 3.61 15.72 -27.04
CA SER A 150 4.49 16.80 -27.46
C SER A 150 5.70 17.06 -26.54
N LEU A 151 5.90 16.24 -25.52
CA LEU A 151 7.01 16.32 -24.57
C LEU A 151 8.35 16.03 -25.27
N SER A 152 9.44 16.58 -24.74
CA SER A 152 10.80 16.19 -25.15
C SER A 152 11.10 14.75 -24.76
N ASP A 153 12.08 14.10 -25.42
CA ASP A 153 12.44 12.72 -25.12
C ASP A 153 12.86 12.50 -23.65
N LYS A 154 13.50 13.50 -23.05
CA LYS A 154 13.86 13.47 -21.62
C LYS A 154 12.63 13.47 -20.70
N GLU A 155 11.64 14.29 -21.04
CA GLU A 155 10.39 14.36 -20.28
C GLU A 155 9.56 13.08 -20.47
N LYS A 156 9.46 12.58 -21.70
CA LYS A 156 8.79 11.29 -21.97
C LYS A 156 9.41 10.15 -21.16
N ASN A 157 10.72 10.06 -21.15
CA ASN A 157 11.40 9.03 -20.36
C ASN A 157 11.14 9.19 -18.86
N ARG A 158 11.12 10.41 -18.35
CA ARG A 158 10.79 10.67 -16.94
C ARG A 158 9.36 10.25 -16.62
N GLU A 159 8.37 10.69 -17.40
CA GLU A 159 6.96 10.33 -17.22
C GLU A 159 6.75 8.82 -17.26
N TYR A 160 7.38 8.15 -18.23
CA TYR A 160 7.36 6.70 -18.35
C TYR A 160 7.90 6.01 -17.08
N MET A 161 9.07 6.44 -16.61
CA MET A 161 9.69 5.84 -15.42
C MET A 161 8.90 6.13 -14.14
N GLU A 162 8.33 7.33 -14.02
CA GLU A 162 7.48 7.69 -12.88
C GLU A 162 6.19 6.87 -12.86
N LEU A 163 5.52 6.71 -14.01
CA LEU A 163 4.35 5.87 -14.15
C LEU A 163 4.66 4.41 -13.80
N TYR A 164 5.74 3.87 -14.36
CA TYR A 164 6.15 2.49 -14.11
C TYR A 164 6.49 2.24 -12.62
N ALA A 165 7.21 3.17 -12.01
CA ALA A 165 7.54 3.11 -10.59
C ALA A 165 6.28 3.25 -9.70
N PHE A 166 5.30 4.07 -10.10
CA PHE A 166 4.02 4.17 -9.41
C PHE A 166 3.25 2.86 -9.49
N MET A 167 3.09 2.29 -10.69
CA MET A 167 2.40 1.01 -10.88
C MET A 167 3.06 -0.12 -10.07
N THR A 168 4.39 -0.16 -10.03
CA THR A 168 5.13 -1.15 -9.24
C THR A 168 4.80 -1.05 -7.76
N ARG A 169 4.85 0.17 -7.18
CA ARG A 169 4.50 0.38 -5.77
C ARG A 169 3.03 0.09 -5.47
N TYR A 170 2.16 0.40 -6.42
CA TYR A 170 0.73 0.15 -6.28
C TYR A 170 0.42 -1.36 -6.25
N VAL A 171 0.91 -2.12 -7.23
CA VAL A 171 0.72 -3.58 -7.26
C VAL A 171 1.42 -4.25 -6.07
N PHE A 172 2.60 -3.76 -5.68
CA PHE A 172 3.30 -4.24 -4.50
C PHE A 172 2.44 -4.08 -3.22
N SER A 173 1.81 -2.91 -3.04
CA SER A 173 0.94 -2.69 -1.87
C SER A 173 -0.30 -3.59 -1.89
N CYS A 174 -0.90 -3.81 -3.07
CA CYS A 174 -2.03 -4.73 -3.20
C CYS A 174 -1.64 -6.17 -2.87
N LEU A 175 -0.48 -6.62 -3.35
CA LEU A 175 0.03 -7.96 -3.10
C LEU A 175 0.36 -8.18 -1.61
N THR A 176 1.13 -7.26 -1.02
CA THR A 176 1.53 -7.41 0.39
C THR A 176 0.35 -7.32 1.34
N ASP A 177 -0.61 -6.41 1.10
CA ASP A 177 -1.82 -6.30 1.91
C ASP A 177 -2.67 -7.58 1.78
N ALA A 178 -2.79 -8.13 0.58
CA ALA A 178 -3.52 -9.38 0.34
C ALA A 178 -2.88 -10.58 1.06
N ASP A 179 -1.55 -10.73 1.00
CA ASP A 179 -0.80 -11.80 1.65
C ASP A 179 -0.94 -11.73 3.18
N PHE A 180 -0.78 -10.52 3.75
CA PHE A 180 -1.00 -10.30 5.19
C PHE A 180 -2.43 -10.62 5.62
N ILE A 181 -3.43 -10.16 4.87
CA ILE A 181 -4.85 -10.35 5.21
C ILE A 181 -5.24 -11.82 5.11
N ASP A 182 -4.79 -12.54 4.10
CA ASP A 182 -5.07 -13.97 3.96
C ASP A 182 -4.46 -14.76 5.13
N THR A 183 -3.19 -14.48 5.45
CA THR A 183 -2.49 -15.12 6.57
C THR A 183 -3.16 -14.81 7.92
N GLU A 184 -3.52 -13.55 8.18
CA GLU A 184 -4.21 -13.14 9.41
C GLU A 184 -5.59 -13.78 9.52
N THR A 185 -6.38 -13.77 8.43
CA THR A 185 -7.70 -14.39 8.40
C THR A 185 -7.63 -15.89 8.67
N PHE A 186 -6.59 -16.55 8.19
CA PHE A 186 -6.36 -17.96 8.47
C PHE A 186 -5.97 -18.21 9.93
N CYS A 187 -5.13 -17.36 10.51
CA CYS A 187 -4.65 -17.50 11.88
C CYS A 187 -5.68 -17.03 12.91
N ASP A 188 -6.38 -15.93 12.64
CA ASP A 188 -7.38 -15.32 13.54
C ASP A 188 -8.66 -14.99 12.78
N MET A 189 -9.61 -15.93 12.79
CA MET A 189 -10.89 -15.78 12.10
C MET A 189 -11.78 -14.66 12.64
N GLN A 190 -11.41 -14.00 13.73
CA GLN A 190 -12.18 -12.94 14.39
C GLN A 190 -11.58 -11.54 14.26
N ALA A 191 -10.55 -11.36 13.45
CA ALA A 191 -9.97 -10.05 13.21
C ALA A 191 -11.02 -9.10 12.60
N GLU A 192 -11.62 -8.25 13.45
CA GLU A 192 -12.51 -7.19 12.99
C GLU A 192 -11.69 -6.15 12.23
N ARG A 193 -12.03 -5.96 10.95
CA ARG A 193 -11.39 -4.96 10.10
C ARG A 193 -12.36 -3.86 9.71
N GLY A 194 -11.87 -2.64 9.80
CA GLY A 194 -12.52 -1.48 9.24
C GLY A 194 -13.64 -0.94 10.11
N MET A 195 -13.29 -0.38 11.25
CA MET A 195 -14.20 0.55 11.90
C MET A 195 -14.45 1.72 10.94
N THR A 196 -15.69 1.86 10.50
CA THR A 196 -16.10 3.02 9.71
C THR A 196 -16.38 4.15 10.69
N GLY A 197 -15.51 5.16 10.70
CA GLY A 197 -15.77 6.36 11.48
C GLY A 197 -17.05 7.07 11.03
N ASP A 198 -17.78 7.64 11.98
CA ASP A 198 -18.90 8.53 11.70
C ASP A 198 -18.37 9.96 11.52
N PHE A 199 -18.03 10.32 10.28
CA PHE A 199 -17.49 11.65 9.96
C PHE A 199 -18.51 12.78 10.19
N GLU A 200 -19.82 12.52 10.12
CA GLU A 200 -20.82 13.53 10.48
C GLU A 200 -20.80 13.80 11.98
N LYS A 201 -20.68 12.76 12.81
CA LYS A 201 -20.54 12.90 14.26
C LYS A 201 -19.22 13.62 14.60
N ALA A 202 -18.14 13.26 13.92
CA ALA A 202 -16.83 13.90 14.07
C ALA A 202 -16.87 15.39 13.74
N LEU A 203 -17.53 15.75 12.63
CA LEU A 203 -17.70 17.15 12.21
C LEU A 203 -18.52 17.94 13.24
N ARG A 204 -19.62 17.40 13.72
CA ARG A 204 -20.43 18.04 14.79
C ARG A 204 -19.63 18.29 16.08
N ARG A 205 -18.78 17.33 16.48
CA ARG A 205 -17.89 17.51 17.65
C ARG A 205 -16.85 18.59 17.44
N LEU A 206 -16.21 18.59 16.26
CA LEU A 206 -15.24 19.64 15.92
C LEU A 206 -15.89 21.03 15.88
N ASP A 207 -17.07 21.15 15.29
CA ASP A 207 -17.83 22.42 15.26
C ASP A 207 -18.20 22.89 16.67
N ALA A 208 -18.65 22.00 17.55
CA ALA A 208 -18.93 22.31 18.94
C ALA A 208 -17.66 22.79 19.68
N HIS A 209 -16.52 22.11 19.45
CA HIS A 209 -15.23 22.52 20.03
C HIS A 209 -14.80 23.93 19.54
N MET A 210 -14.87 24.15 18.23
CA MET A 210 -14.46 25.42 17.62
C MET A 210 -15.40 26.58 17.99
N SER A 211 -16.69 26.34 18.15
CA SER A 211 -17.66 27.35 18.57
C SER A 211 -17.43 27.84 20.02
N GLY A 212 -16.79 27.02 20.84
CA GLY A 212 -16.38 27.39 22.21
C GLY A 212 -15.25 28.44 22.26
N PHE A 213 -14.55 28.70 21.16
CA PHE A 213 -13.49 29.70 21.14
C PHE A 213 -14.05 31.14 21.18
N LYS A 214 -13.69 31.87 22.20
CA LYS A 214 -14.12 33.27 22.33
C LYS A 214 -13.42 34.15 21.29
N ALA A 215 -14.15 35.06 20.65
CA ALA A 215 -13.62 36.06 19.73
C ALA A 215 -13.59 37.45 20.43
N ASP A 216 -13.00 37.50 21.61
CA ASP A 216 -12.98 38.66 22.52
C ASP A 216 -11.79 39.57 22.30
N THR A 217 -10.88 39.24 21.40
CA THR A 217 -9.73 40.08 21.03
C THR A 217 -9.64 40.25 19.52
N LYS A 218 -9.00 41.31 19.04
CA LYS A 218 -8.79 41.58 17.60
C LYS A 218 -8.11 40.39 16.90
N VAL A 219 -7.15 39.74 17.54
CA VAL A 219 -6.46 38.58 17.00
C VAL A 219 -7.40 37.35 16.87
N ARG A 220 -8.20 37.10 17.89
CA ARG A 220 -9.17 35.98 17.86
C ARG A 220 -10.28 36.21 16.86
N THR A 221 -10.74 37.47 16.71
CA THR A 221 -11.72 37.81 15.66
C THR A 221 -11.12 37.61 14.28
N ALA A 222 -9.92 38.14 14.03
CA ALA A 222 -9.23 37.93 12.73
C ALA A 222 -8.97 36.44 12.42
N ARG A 223 -8.65 35.63 13.43
CA ARG A 223 -8.49 34.18 13.27
C ARG A 223 -9.79 33.51 12.82
N ARG A 224 -10.91 33.83 13.46
CA ARG A 224 -12.23 33.31 13.10
C ARG A 224 -12.61 33.72 11.68
N GLU A 225 -12.35 34.94 11.29
CA GLU A 225 -12.62 35.46 9.95
C GLU A 225 -11.81 34.70 8.88
N LEU A 226 -10.49 34.52 9.11
CA LEU A 226 -9.63 33.74 8.20
C LEU A 226 -10.07 32.29 8.07
N GLN A 227 -10.50 31.66 9.14
CA GLN A 227 -11.02 30.30 9.10
C GLN A 227 -12.32 30.21 8.31
N HIS A 228 -13.22 31.17 8.50
CA HIS A 228 -14.48 31.23 7.76
C HIS A 228 -14.23 31.38 6.24
N GLN A 229 -13.35 32.30 5.86
CA GLN A 229 -12.97 32.48 4.45
C GLN A 229 -12.35 31.19 3.86
N ALA A 230 -11.50 30.48 4.61
CA ALA A 230 -10.92 29.23 4.18
C ALA A 230 -11.99 28.16 3.94
N TYR A 231 -13.01 28.06 4.80
CA TYR A 231 -14.13 27.12 4.61
C TYR A 231 -14.98 27.44 3.38
N GLU A 232 -15.33 28.71 3.18
CA GLU A 232 -16.11 29.13 2.02
C GLU A 232 -15.39 28.84 0.69
N LEU A 233 -14.08 29.09 0.65
CA LEU A 233 -13.26 28.79 -0.52
C LEU A 233 -13.16 27.26 -0.77
N ALA A 234 -12.98 26.48 0.27
CA ALA A 234 -12.86 25.02 0.14
C ALA A 234 -14.15 24.34 -0.31
N GLN A 235 -15.33 24.89 -0.02
CA GLN A 235 -16.61 24.33 -0.47
C GLN A 235 -16.80 24.37 -1.97
N ASN A 236 -16.19 25.36 -2.63
CA ASN A 236 -16.26 25.57 -4.08
C ASN A 236 -14.95 25.19 -4.79
N GLY A 237 -14.02 24.60 -4.05
CA GLY A 237 -12.67 24.32 -4.49
C GLY A 237 -12.52 23.12 -5.42
N SER A 238 -11.33 23.03 -6.00
CA SER A 238 -10.90 21.92 -6.85
C SER A 238 -10.56 20.66 -6.05
N SER A 239 -10.18 19.59 -6.74
CA SER A 239 -9.68 18.35 -6.12
C SER A 239 -8.35 18.55 -5.35
N VAL A 240 -7.60 19.60 -5.70
CA VAL A 240 -6.35 20.00 -5.02
C VAL A 240 -6.48 21.44 -4.52
N GLU A 241 -6.19 21.64 -3.24
CA GLU A 241 -6.31 22.94 -2.57
C GLU A 241 -5.04 23.29 -1.80
N LEU A 242 -4.70 24.56 -1.80
CA LEU A 242 -3.60 25.10 -1.02
C LEU A 242 -4.15 25.99 0.12
N LEU A 243 -4.01 25.51 1.38
CA LEU A 243 -4.39 26.28 2.56
C LEU A 243 -3.20 27.13 3.06
N ASN A 244 -3.11 28.36 2.60
CA ASN A 244 -2.08 29.30 3.04
C ASN A 244 -2.62 30.26 4.11
N MET A 245 -2.28 29.98 5.37
CA MET A 245 -2.71 30.79 6.53
C MET A 245 -1.50 31.13 7.43
N PRO A 246 -1.50 32.27 8.15
CA PRO A 246 -0.44 32.62 9.09
C PRO A 246 -0.24 31.58 10.20
N THR A 247 0.96 31.54 10.77
CA THR A 247 1.23 30.73 11.97
C THR A 247 0.35 31.19 13.14
N GLY A 248 -0.20 30.24 13.89
CA GLY A 248 -1.12 30.53 15.00
C GLY A 248 -2.56 30.88 14.60
N SER A 249 -2.92 30.80 13.30
CA SER A 249 -4.31 31.02 12.85
C SER A 249 -5.25 29.84 13.09
N GLY A 250 -4.73 28.70 13.57
CA GLY A 250 -5.50 27.46 13.76
C GLY A 250 -5.61 26.60 12.49
N LYS A 251 -4.57 26.57 11.66
CA LYS A 251 -4.52 25.77 10.43
C LYS A 251 -4.89 24.31 10.63
N THR A 252 -4.41 23.69 11.71
CA THR A 252 -4.63 22.27 12.01
C THR A 252 -6.12 21.94 12.10
N LEU A 253 -6.86 22.69 12.95
CA LEU A 253 -8.31 22.47 13.10
C LEU A 253 -9.08 22.92 11.86
N CYS A 254 -8.62 23.97 11.18
CA CYS A 254 -9.21 24.43 9.93
C CYS A 254 -9.09 23.37 8.83
N SER A 255 -7.90 22.79 8.65
CA SER A 255 -7.69 21.72 7.65
C SER A 255 -8.44 20.44 8.00
N LEU A 256 -8.55 20.09 9.29
CA LEU A 256 -9.35 18.95 9.73
C LEU A 256 -10.83 19.15 9.41
N LYS A 257 -11.37 20.35 9.67
CA LYS A 257 -12.76 20.67 9.34
C LYS A 257 -13.02 20.55 7.84
N ILE A 258 -12.18 21.15 7.00
CA ILE A 258 -12.28 21.05 5.54
C ILE A 258 -12.24 19.60 5.08
N ALA A 259 -11.32 18.80 5.64
CA ALA A 259 -11.21 17.38 5.30
C ALA A 259 -12.45 16.57 5.70
N LEU A 260 -13.01 16.82 6.89
CA LEU A 260 -14.24 16.17 7.36
C LEU A 260 -15.45 16.57 6.51
N GLU A 261 -15.63 17.85 6.21
CA GLU A 261 -16.72 18.34 5.35
C GLU A 261 -16.67 17.71 3.96
N LYS A 262 -15.48 17.65 3.34
CA LYS A 262 -15.29 16.97 2.05
C LYS A 262 -15.51 15.46 2.15
N ALA A 263 -15.04 14.83 3.20
CA ALA A 263 -15.25 13.39 3.40
C ALA A 263 -16.74 13.05 3.53
N VAL A 264 -17.52 13.84 4.25
CA VAL A 264 -18.98 13.70 4.36
C VAL A 264 -19.66 13.94 3.01
N LYS A 265 -19.33 15.06 2.34
CA LYS A 265 -19.90 15.44 1.05
C LYS A 265 -19.66 14.38 -0.03
N ASP A 266 -18.45 13.86 -0.10
CA ASP A 266 -18.01 12.94 -1.16
C ASP A 266 -18.14 11.45 -0.77
N GLY A 267 -18.69 11.16 0.42
CA GLY A 267 -18.85 9.78 0.93
C GLY A 267 -17.50 9.06 1.14
N LYS A 268 -16.44 9.80 1.47
CA LYS A 268 -15.12 9.21 1.73
C LYS A 268 -15.13 8.45 3.04
N LYS A 269 -14.32 7.37 3.11
CA LYS A 269 -14.23 6.51 4.29
C LYS A 269 -12.96 6.71 5.10
N ARG A 270 -12.00 7.48 4.59
CA ARG A 270 -10.69 7.75 5.23
C ARG A 270 -10.26 9.16 4.99
N ILE A 271 -9.57 9.72 5.99
CA ILE A 271 -8.79 10.95 5.89
C ILE A 271 -7.35 10.58 6.25
N ILE A 272 -6.40 10.93 5.41
CA ILE A 272 -4.98 10.68 5.65
C ILE A 272 -4.29 12.01 5.88
N TYR A 273 -3.72 12.18 7.08
CA TYR A 273 -2.89 13.31 7.45
C TYR A 273 -1.42 12.94 7.31
N VAL A 274 -0.68 13.62 6.44
CA VAL A 274 0.76 13.39 6.25
C VAL A 274 1.54 14.52 6.91
N ILE A 275 2.28 14.20 7.94
CA ILE A 275 3.05 15.16 8.76
C ILE A 275 4.52 14.71 8.78
N PRO A 276 5.50 15.60 8.53
CA PRO A 276 6.89 15.21 8.35
C PRO A 276 7.66 14.87 9.65
N TYR A 277 7.09 15.19 10.82
CA TYR A 277 7.78 15.03 12.11
C TYR A 277 6.97 14.18 13.08
N THR A 278 7.60 13.16 13.68
CA THR A 278 6.95 12.22 14.61
C THR A 278 6.31 12.90 15.82
N SER A 279 7.02 13.84 16.46
CA SER A 279 6.48 14.59 17.59
C SER A 279 5.23 15.42 17.26
N ILE A 280 5.13 15.93 16.02
CA ILE A 280 3.95 16.66 15.57
C ILE A 280 2.81 15.71 15.24
N ILE A 281 3.10 14.49 14.74
CA ILE A 281 2.09 13.44 14.52
C ILE A 281 1.43 13.09 15.86
N GLU A 282 2.22 12.77 16.88
CA GLU A 282 1.74 12.42 18.23
C GLU A 282 0.88 13.52 18.82
N GLN A 283 1.38 14.76 18.82
CA GLN A 283 0.65 15.91 19.34
C GLN A 283 -0.67 16.16 18.58
N THR A 284 -0.65 16.03 17.25
CA THR A 284 -1.85 16.25 16.42
C THR A 284 -2.88 15.14 16.65
N ALA A 285 -2.43 13.89 16.75
CA ALA A 285 -3.29 12.75 17.04
C ALA A 285 -3.97 12.88 18.40
N GLU A 286 -3.22 13.22 19.46
CA GLU A 286 -3.77 13.49 20.79
C GLU A 286 -4.82 14.61 20.78
N GLU A 287 -4.56 15.69 20.04
CA GLU A 287 -5.52 16.79 19.90
C GLU A 287 -6.80 16.32 19.20
N PHE A 288 -6.67 15.57 18.11
CA PHE A 288 -7.81 15.04 17.37
C PHE A 288 -8.60 14.02 18.20
N GLU A 289 -7.95 13.11 18.92
CA GLU A 289 -8.59 12.15 19.83
C GLU A 289 -9.43 12.85 20.92
N LYS A 290 -8.90 13.91 21.52
CA LYS A 290 -9.60 14.72 22.53
C LYS A 290 -10.85 15.40 21.97
N ILE A 291 -10.80 15.85 20.71
CA ILE A 291 -11.91 16.57 20.08
C ILE A 291 -12.94 15.58 19.50
N LEU A 292 -12.48 14.59 18.74
CA LEU A 292 -13.35 13.70 17.97
C LEU A 292 -13.86 12.52 18.80
N GLY A 293 -13.11 12.10 19.84
CA GLY A 293 -13.49 11.02 20.75
C GLY A 293 -13.75 9.72 20.00
N ASP A 294 -14.84 9.04 20.32
CA ASP A 294 -15.29 7.77 19.78
C ASP A 294 -15.97 7.86 18.38
N SER A 295 -15.99 9.05 17.75
CA SER A 295 -16.62 9.20 16.44
C SER A 295 -15.80 8.63 15.30
N VAL A 296 -14.48 8.57 15.46
CA VAL A 296 -13.53 8.02 14.47
C VAL A 296 -12.40 7.31 15.18
N GLU A 297 -11.82 6.32 14.53
CA GLU A 297 -10.55 5.73 14.95
C GLU A 297 -9.39 6.53 14.37
N ILE A 298 -8.40 6.86 15.20
CA ILE A 298 -7.19 7.57 14.78
C ILE A 298 -6.01 6.63 14.87
N LEU A 299 -5.45 6.28 13.72
CA LEU A 299 -4.28 5.42 13.61
C LEU A 299 -3.03 6.27 13.37
N GLN A 300 -2.07 6.17 14.27
CA GLN A 300 -0.76 6.79 14.12
C GLN A 300 0.20 5.82 13.44
N HIS A 301 0.67 6.16 12.24
CA HIS A 301 1.67 5.37 11.53
C HIS A 301 3.04 6.04 11.64
N LEU A 302 3.88 5.52 12.53
CA LEU A 302 5.22 6.05 12.82
C LEU A 302 6.28 5.02 12.40
N SER A 303 7.35 5.48 11.76
CA SER A 303 8.46 4.60 11.36
C SER A 303 9.25 3.99 12.55
N LEU A 304 9.00 4.46 13.78
CA LEU A 304 9.64 4.00 15.01
C LEU A 304 8.84 2.93 15.78
N ILE A 305 7.74 2.44 15.25
CA ILE A 305 6.89 1.40 15.89
C ILE A 305 7.67 0.10 16.17
N HIS A 306 8.77 -0.15 15.49
CA HIS A 306 9.61 -1.34 15.73
C HIS A 306 10.42 -1.33 17.03
N ILE A 307 10.37 -0.28 17.85
CA ILE A 307 11.14 -0.18 19.10
C ILE A 307 10.33 -0.67 20.32
N SER A 308 9.03 -0.86 20.19
CA SER A 308 8.15 -1.30 21.28
C SER A 308 7.34 -2.54 20.91
N GLU A 309 7.97 -3.60 20.39
CA GLU A 309 7.37 -4.93 20.50
C GLU A 309 7.34 -5.31 22.00
N PRO A 310 6.15 -5.58 22.59
CA PRO A 310 6.13 -6.25 23.88
C PRO A 310 6.78 -7.62 23.68
N THR A 311 7.94 -7.84 24.32
CA THR A 311 8.50 -9.16 24.48
C THR A 311 7.40 -10.06 25.05
N ARG A 312 6.78 -10.86 24.20
CA ARG A 312 5.99 -12.00 24.66
C ARG A 312 6.96 -12.97 25.32
N GLN A 313 6.86 -13.03 26.65
CA GLN A 313 7.39 -14.12 27.46
C GLN A 313 6.62 -15.40 27.17
#